data_df586907e0d9f8a2bfad6e8874e14539
#
_entry.id   df586907e0d9f8a2bfad6e8874e14539
#
_cell.length_a   1.000
_cell.length_b   1.000
_cell.length_c   1.000
_cell.angle_alpha   90.00
_cell.angle_beta   90.00
_cell.angle_gamma   90.00
#
_symmetry.space_group_name_H-M   'P 1'
#
loop_
_entity.id
_entity.type
_entity.pdbx_description
1 polymer ?
#
loop_
_entity_poly.entity_id
_entity_poly.type
_entity_poly.pdbx_seq_one_letter_code
_entity_poly.pdbx_strand_id
1 'polypeptide(L)'
;MLGRGATSVGYLAEKTGNISTDIPNDEVVVLKNGAKIIFLNNDNEHNNYYNGMLGTVKECKKDGAIIETEQGKLIKVEPYIWNIYTYKSRNGIIKKEIVGTFKQMPVRLAYAITIHKSQGKTFEKIILDPKAFADGQLYVALSRLKSIDGLYLTEEIKAEY
;
A
#
# COMPACT_ATOMS: atom_id res chain seq x y z
N MET A 1 9.96 3.41 -16.87
CA MET A 1 9.46 4.67 -17.48
C MET A 1 8.06 4.44 -18.00
N LEU A 2 7.06 5.14 -17.47
CA LEU A 2 5.70 5.11 -18.02
C LEU A 2 5.70 5.99 -19.28
N GLY A 3 5.31 5.42 -20.44
CA GLY A 3 5.31 6.12 -21.72
C GLY A 3 4.45 7.39 -21.70
N ARG A 4 4.84 8.38 -22.51
CA ARG A 4 4.06 9.57 -22.81
C ARG A 4 2.74 9.13 -23.48
N GLY A 5 1.60 9.29 -22.78
CA GLY A 5 0.27 8.94 -23.29
C GLY A 5 -0.57 8.05 -22.36
N ALA A 6 -0.03 7.59 -21.24
CA ALA A 6 -0.81 6.81 -20.28
C ALA A 6 -1.88 7.69 -19.59
N THR A 7 -3.14 7.32 -19.77
CA THR A 7 -4.28 7.97 -19.10
C THR A 7 -4.09 7.87 -17.59
N SER A 8 -4.16 9.00 -16.91
CA SER A 8 -4.12 9.06 -15.43
C SER A 8 -5.48 9.49 -14.90
N VAL A 9 -5.88 8.91 -13.78
CA VAL A 9 -7.11 9.27 -13.08
C VAL A 9 -6.76 9.60 -11.63
N GLY A 10 -7.22 10.77 -11.17
CA GLY A 10 -7.14 11.18 -9.77
C GLY A 10 -8.43 10.80 -9.05
N TYR A 11 -8.30 10.09 -7.94
CA TYR A 11 -9.39 9.73 -7.06
C TYR A 11 -9.31 10.59 -5.81
N LEU A 12 -10.36 11.38 -5.58
CA LEU A 12 -10.49 12.24 -4.39
C LEU A 12 -11.19 11.45 -3.29
N ALA A 13 -10.68 11.56 -2.06
CA ALA A 13 -11.33 10.96 -0.91
C ALA A 13 -12.64 11.66 -0.56
N GLU A 14 -13.66 10.89 -0.22
CA GLU A 14 -14.88 11.38 0.40
C GLU A 14 -14.78 11.17 1.92
N LYS A 15 -15.04 12.22 2.69
CA LYS A 15 -14.96 12.19 4.17
C LYS A 15 -16.30 12.59 4.78
N THR A 16 -16.71 11.87 5.82
CA THR A 16 -17.89 12.24 6.64
C THR A 16 -17.52 12.23 8.11
N GLY A 17 -18.24 13.04 8.90
CA GLY A 17 -18.01 13.15 10.35
C GLY A 17 -16.75 13.94 10.71
N ASN A 18 -16.35 13.82 11.98
CA ASN A 18 -15.19 14.53 12.51
C ASN A 18 -13.97 13.60 12.49
N ILE A 19 -13.22 13.63 11.37
CA ILE A 19 -12.02 12.83 11.18
C ILE A 19 -10.81 13.67 11.58
N SER A 20 -10.11 13.24 12.63
CA SER A 20 -8.79 13.75 12.99
C SER A 20 -7.70 13.16 12.08
N THR A 21 -6.44 13.42 12.35
CA THR A 21 -5.28 13.25 11.49
C THR A 21 -4.94 11.84 10.97
N ASP A 22 -5.48 10.77 11.56
CA ASP A 22 -5.13 9.39 11.18
C ASP A 22 -6.05 8.82 10.09
N ILE A 23 -5.83 9.30 8.86
CA ILE A 23 -6.53 8.77 7.68
C ILE A 23 -5.79 7.54 7.12
N PRO A 24 -6.51 6.51 6.64
CA PRO A 24 -5.90 5.25 6.19
C PRO A 24 -5.16 5.37 4.85
N ASN A 25 -5.42 6.41 4.06
CA ASN A 25 -4.77 6.65 2.77
C ASN A 25 -4.67 8.14 2.46
N ASP A 26 -4.00 8.49 1.36
CA ASP A 26 -3.88 9.87 0.89
C ASP A 26 -5.25 10.40 0.41
N GLU A 27 -5.50 11.70 0.58
CA GLU A 27 -6.74 12.33 0.15
C GLU A 27 -6.90 12.33 -1.38
N VAL A 28 -5.79 12.30 -2.09
CA VAL A 28 -5.74 12.23 -3.55
C VAL A 28 -4.86 11.06 -3.95
N VAL A 29 -5.44 10.06 -4.60
CA VAL A 29 -4.72 8.93 -5.17
C VAL A 29 -4.72 9.07 -6.69
N VAL A 30 -3.55 9.24 -7.28
CA VAL A 30 -3.40 9.33 -8.74
C VAL A 30 -2.85 8.00 -9.27
N LEU A 31 -3.64 7.33 -10.11
CA LEU A 31 -3.24 6.09 -10.77
C LEU A 31 -3.03 6.30 -12.26
N LYS A 32 -2.12 5.53 -12.83
CA LYS A 32 -1.87 5.43 -14.29
C LYS A 32 -1.82 3.97 -14.71
N ASN A 33 -2.17 3.69 -15.95
CA ASN A 33 -1.96 2.38 -16.52
C ASN A 33 -0.48 1.98 -16.44
N GLY A 34 -0.20 0.76 -15.99
CA GLY A 34 1.14 0.23 -15.73
C GLY A 34 1.72 0.59 -14.35
N ALA A 35 1.03 1.39 -13.54
CA ALA A 35 1.52 1.72 -12.20
C ALA A 35 1.54 0.49 -11.29
N LYS A 36 2.62 0.35 -10.52
CA LYS A 36 2.73 -0.65 -9.46
C LYS A 36 2.04 -0.13 -8.20
N ILE A 37 1.22 -0.95 -7.58
CA ILE A 37 0.46 -0.60 -6.39
C ILE A 37 0.58 -1.67 -5.31
N ILE A 38 0.25 -1.27 -4.09
CA ILE A 38 0.06 -2.15 -2.94
C ILE A 38 -1.35 -1.92 -2.37
N PHE A 39 -2.05 -3.01 -2.05
CA PHE A 39 -3.35 -2.95 -1.40
C PHE A 39 -3.22 -2.58 0.08
N LEU A 40 -4.16 -1.79 0.59
CA LEU A 40 -4.17 -1.26 1.95
C LEU A 40 -5.20 -1.93 2.87
N ASN A 41 -6.04 -2.80 2.33
CA ASN A 41 -7.05 -3.56 3.07
C ASN A 41 -7.23 -4.96 2.47
N ASN A 42 -8.06 -5.76 3.13
CA ASN A 42 -8.50 -7.05 2.60
C ASN A 42 -9.84 -6.89 1.87
N ASP A 43 -10.02 -7.62 0.77
CA ASP A 43 -11.32 -7.84 0.14
C ASP A 43 -12.05 -8.95 0.92
N ASN A 44 -12.87 -8.55 1.90
CA ASN A 44 -13.58 -9.50 2.76
C ASN A 44 -14.82 -10.12 2.07
N GLU A 45 -15.26 -9.56 0.95
CA GLU A 45 -16.45 -10.06 0.24
C GLU A 45 -16.09 -11.15 -0.78
N HIS A 46 -15.05 -10.92 -1.58
CA HIS A 46 -14.71 -11.80 -2.68
C HIS A 46 -13.33 -12.48 -2.54
N ASN A 47 -12.54 -12.08 -1.53
CA ASN A 47 -11.19 -12.58 -1.28
C ASN A 47 -10.24 -12.48 -2.50
N ASN A 48 -10.40 -11.43 -3.31
CA ASN A 48 -9.58 -11.23 -4.51
C ASN A 48 -8.20 -10.66 -4.19
N TYR A 49 -8.07 -9.94 -3.06
CA TYR A 49 -6.83 -9.33 -2.61
C TYR A 49 -6.78 -9.19 -1.09
N TYR A 50 -5.60 -9.00 -0.57
CA TYR A 50 -5.33 -8.80 0.85
C TYR A 50 -4.39 -7.60 1.07
N ASN A 51 -4.41 -7.07 2.28
CA ASN A 51 -3.54 -5.96 2.68
C ASN A 51 -2.06 -6.32 2.46
N GLY A 52 -1.38 -5.44 1.74
CA GLY A 52 0.02 -5.64 1.40
C GLY A 52 0.26 -6.43 0.10
N MET A 53 -0.73 -7.00 -0.55
CA MET A 53 -0.58 -7.62 -1.87
C MET A 53 -0.18 -6.58 -2.92
N LEU A 54 0.72 -6.95 -3.82
CA LEU A 54 1.13 -6.09 -4.92
C LEU A 54 0.25 -6.32 -6.15
N GLY A 55 0.18 -5.30 -7.00
CA GLY A 55 -0.54 -5.39 -8.27
C GLY A 55 -0.04 -4.38 -9.29
N THR A 56 -0.56 -4.50 -10.51
CA THR A 56 -0.27 -3.58 -11.61
C THR A 56 -1.57 -3.04 -12.19
N VAL A 57 -1.71 -1.74 -12.24
CA VAL A 57 -2.88 -1.09 -12.84
C VAL A 57 -2.90 -1.36 -14.35
N LYS A 58 -3.94 -1.98 -14.84
CA LYS A 58 -4.15 -2.22 -16.27
C LYS A 58 -5.00 -1.14 -16.92
N GLU A 59 -6.03 -0.70 -16.23
CA GLU A 59 -6.94 0.32 -16.73
C GLU A 59 -7.46 1.18 -15.58
N CYS A 60 -7.41 2.51 -15.76
CA CYS A 60 -8.03 3.46 -14.82
C CYS A 60 -9.42 3.85 -15.33
N LYS A 61 -10.44 3.84 -14.45
CA LYS A 61 -11.81 4.27 -14.69
C LYS A 61 -12.20 5.32 -13.65
N LYS A 62 -13.28 6.07 -13.91
CA LYS A 62 -13.77 7.11 -12.98
C LYS A 62 -14.22 6.51 -11.64
N ASP A 63 -14.80 5.32 -11.68
CA ASP A 63 -15.39 4.59 -10.55
C ASP A 63 -14.46 3.54 -9.93
N GLY A 64 -13.20 3.43 -10.41
CA GLY A 64 -12.26 2.45 -9.91
C GLY A 64 -11.16 2.10 -10.91
N ALA A 65 -10.49 0.97 -10.73
CA ALA A 65 -9.43 0.53 -11.62
C ALA A 65 -9.46 -0.99 -11.84
N ILE A 66 -9.02 -1.43 -13.02
CA ILE A 66 -8.71 -2.83 -13.28
C ILE A 66 -7.26 -3.06 -12.90
N ILE A 67 -7.03 -3.98 -11.98
CA ILE A 67 -5.71 -4.30 -11.45
C ILE A 67 -5.41 -5.78 -11.72
N GLU A 68 -4.22 -6.04 -12.23
CA GLU A 68 -3.65 -7.38 -12.31
C GLU A 68 -2.90 -7.68 -11.02
N THR A 69 -3.30 -8.73 -10.33
CA THR A 69 -2.65 -9.19 -9.10
C THR A 69 -1.31 -9.88 -9.39
N GLU A 70 -0.51 -10.16 -8.36
CA GLU A 70 0.75 -10.94 -8.50
C GLU A 70 0.51 -12.33 -9.09
N GLN A 71 -0.70 -12.88 -8.96
CA GLN A 71 -1.11 -14.17 -9.49
C GLN A 71 -1.61 -14.10 -10.93
N GLY A 72 -1.56 -12.91 -11.58
CA GLY A 72 -2.03 -12.70 -12.94
C GLY A 72 -3.56 -12.55 -13.07
N LYS A 73 -4.31 -12.52 -11.96
CA LYS A 73 -5.76 -12.34 -11.98
C LYS A 73 -6.10 -10.86 -12.19
N LEU A 74 -6.99 -10.59 -13.16
CA LEU A 74 -7.57 -9.25 -13.34
C LEU A 74 -8.77 -9.08 -12.43
N ILE A 75 -8.76 -8.02 -11.62
CA ILE A 75 -9.83 -7.68 -10.68
C ILE A 75 -10.25 -6.23 -10.85
N LYS A 76 -11.54 -5.95 -10.69
CA LYS A 76 -12.06 -4.57 -10.56
C LYS A 76 -11.91 -4.16 -9.11
N VAL A 77 -11.28 -3.02 -8.89
CA VAL A 77 -11.09 -2.43 -7.56
C VAL A 77 -11.81 -1.10 -7.51
N GLU A 78 -12.71 -0.96 -6.56
CA GLU A 78 -13.53 0.23 -6.34
C GLU A 78 -13.10 0.94 -5.04
N PRO A 79 -13.48 2.23 -4.85
CA PRO A 79 -13.23 2.92 -3.60
C PRO A 79 -13.82 2.18 -2.40
N TYR A 80 -13.02 2.00 -1.36
CA TYR A 80 -13.38 1.33 -0.11
C TYR A 80 -13.72 2.36 0.96
N ILE A 81 -14.66 2.02 1.85
CA ILE A 81 -15.09 2.86 2.96
C ILE A 81 -14.46 2.33 4.26
N TRP A 82 -13.57 3.13 4.86
CA TRP A 82 -13.06 2.88 6.20
C TRP A 82 -13.90 3.60 7.23
N ASN A 83 -14.36 2.89 8.25
CA ASN A 83 -14.94 3.49 9.43
C ASN A 83 -13.82 4.00 10.34
N ILE A 84 -13.88 5.26 10.70
CA ILE A 84 -12.93 5.90 11.63
C ILE A 84 -13.53 5.85 13.02
N TYR A 85 -12.75 5.35 13.97
CA TYR A 85 -13.20 5.09 15.33
C TYR A 85 -12.49 5.99 16.33
N THR A 86 -13.20 6.31 17.41
CA THR A 86 -12.61 6.84 18.65
C THR A 86 -12.92 5.91 19.81
N TYR A 87 -12.12 6.01 20.86
CA TYR A 87 -12.29 5.26 22.09
C TYR A 87 -12.69 6.24 23.18
N LYS A 88 -13.87 6.06 23.78
CA LYS A 88 -14.34 6.85 24.91
C LYS A 88 -14.45 5.98 26.16
N SER A 89 -13.90 6.46 27.27
CA SER A 89 -14.08 5.84 28.58
C SER A 89 -15.34 6.42 29.25
N ARG A 90 -16.28 5.57 29.60
CA ARG A 90 -17.42 5.89 30.47
C ARG A 90 -17.50 4.87 31.60
N ASN A 91 -17.45 5.34 32.85
CA ASN A 91 -17.51 4.49 34.04
C ASN A 91 -16.46 3.36 34.06
N GLY A 92 -15.22 3.65 33.60
CA GLY A 92 -14.15 2.65 33.50
C GLY A 92 -14.27 1.67 32.33
N ILE A 93 -15.32 1.75 31.52
CA ILE A 93 -15.54 0.91 30.34
C ILE A 93 -15.12 1.69 29.08
N ILE A 94 -14.20 1.14 28.31
CA ILE A 94 -13.78 1.70 27.02
C ILE A 94 -14.77 1.26 25.95
N LYS A 95 -15.45 2.22 25.31
CA LYS A 95 -16.34 1.98 24.17
C LYS A 95 -15.72 2.53 22.88
N LYS A 96 -15.82 1.73 21.83
CA LYS A 96 -15.43 2.09 20.47
C LYS A 96 -16.64 2.73 19.76
N GLU A 97 -16.49 3.97 19.29
CA GLU A 97 -17.57 4.69 18.59
C GLU A 97 -17.06 5.13 17.20
N ILE A 98 -17.92 5.02 16.17
CA ILE A 98 -17.62 5.55 14.84
C ILE A 98 -17.79 7.07 14.88
N VAL A 99 -16.74 7.81 14.49
CA VAL A 99 -16.74 9.27 14.44
C VAL A 99 -16.82 9.82 13.03
N GLY A 100 -16.61 8.97 12.02
CA GLY A 100 -16.70 9.34 10.63
C GLY A 100 -16.35 8.20 9.70
N THR A 101 -16.40 8.46 8.40
CA THR A 101 -15.98 7.52 7.36
C THR A 101 -15.03 8.19 6.39
N PHE A 102 -14.10 7.40 5.85
CA PHE A 102 -13.15 7.81 4.83
C PHE A 102 -13.28 6.85 3.64
N LYS A 103 -13.70 7.36 2.47
CA LYS A 103 -13.85 6.55 1.26
C LYS A 103 -12.78 6.95 0.25
N GLN A 104 -11.98 6.00 -0.19
CA GLN A 104 -10.90 6.19 -1.14
C GLN A 104 -10.53 4.87 -1.83
N MET A 105 -9.79 4.93 -2.92
CA MET A 105 -9.16 3.75 -3.53
C MET A 105 -8.31 3.01 -2.48
N PRO A 106 -8.51 1.68 -2.29
CA PRO A 106 -7.79 0.92 -1.28
C PRO A 106 -6.37 0.52 -1.73
N VAL A 107 -5.70 1.40 -2.45
CA VAL A 107 -4.37 1.14 -3.00
C VAL A 107 -3.46 2.37 -2.86
N ARG A 108 -2.16 2.13 -2.83
CA ARG A 108 -1.11 3.15 -2.86
C ARG A 108 -0.07 2.76 -3.90
N LEU A 109 0.61 3.75 -4.48
CA LEU A 109 1.76 3.49 -5.38
C LEU A 109 2.84 2.71 -4.62
N ALA A 110 3.43 1.72 -5.27
CA ALA A 110 4.39 0.78 -4.67
C ALA A 110 5.70 0.69 -5.46
N TYR A 111 6.19 1.81 -5.98
CA TYR A 111 7.52 1.88 -6.59
C TYR A 111 8.65 1.81 -5.55
N ALA A 112 8.37 2.26 -4.34
CA ALA A 112 9.24 2.11 -3.18
C ALA A 112 8.38 1.77 -1.96
N ILE A 113 8.85 0.85 -1.13
CA ILE A 113 8.22 0.44 0.12
C ILE A 113 9.26 0.44 1.24
N THR A 114 8.82 0.69 2.46
CA THR A 114 9.71 0.59 3.61
C THR A 114 10.03 -0.89 3.92
N ILE A 115 11.15 -1.12 4.58
CA ILE A 115 11.56 -2.46 5.03
C ILE A 115 10.47 -3.12 5.88
N HIS A 116 9.80 -2.36 6.76
CA HIS A 116 8.68 -2.87 7.56
C HIS A 116 7.52 -3.39 6.69
N LYS A 117 7.17 -2.68 5.63
CA LYS A 117 6.10 -3.11 4.71
C LYS A 117 6.51 -4.27 3.80
N SER A 118 7.80 -4.59 3.73
CA SER A 118 8.31 -5.76 3.02
C SER A 118 8.29 -7.05 3.86
N GLN A 119 8.02 -6.95 5.17
CA GLN A 119 7.96 -8.13 6.05
C GLN A 119 6.91 -9.14 5.55
N GLY A 120 7.26 -10.43 5.58
CA GLY A 120 6.42 -11.51 5.07
C GLY A 120 6.36 -11.62 3.55
N LYS A 121 7.03 -10.75 2.80
CA LYS A 121 7.11 -10.80 1.34
C LYS A 121 8.44 -11.38 0.87
N THR A 122 8.45 -11.91 -0.35
CA THR A 122 9.65 -12.40 -1.01
C THR A 122 9.73 -11.76 -2.39
N PHE A 123 10.92 -11.27 -2.75
CA PHE A 123 11.17 -10.60 -4.01
C PHE A 123 12.26 -11.32 -4.82
N GLU A 124 12.13 -11.31 -6.12
CA GLU A 124 13.18 -11.81 -7.02
C GLU A 124 14.30 -10.79 -7.21
N LYS A 125 13.93 -9.50 -7.25
CA LYS A 125 14.87 -8.38 -7.42
C LYS A 125 14.45 -7.21 -6.56
N ILE A 126 15.41 -6.58 -5.88
CA ILE A 126 15.21 -5.33 -5.15
C ILE A 126 16.35 -4.37 -5.43
N ILE A 127 16.05 -3.08 -5.38
CA ILE A 127 17.02 -2.01 -5.20
C ILE A 127 16.88 -1.57 -3.76
N LEU A 128 17.94 -1.74 -2.98
CA LEU A 128 17.94 -1.45 -1.54
C LEU A 128 18.82 -0.23 -1.26
N ASP A 129 18.24 0.74 -0.54
CA ASP A 129 19.01 1.76 0.16
C ASP A 129 19.47 1.15 1.49
N PRO A 130 20.78 0.96 1.72
CA PRO A 130 21.26 0.28 2.92
C PRO A 130 21.22 1.16 4.18
N LYS A 131 20.87 2.45 4.07
CA LYS A 131 20.71 3.35 5.21
C LYS A 131 19.54 2.90 6.09
N ALA A 132 19.82 1.96 6.98
CA ALA A 132 18.90 1.53 8.01
C ALA A 132 19.01 2.46 9.22
N PHE A 133 17.88 2.79 9.84
CA PHE A 133 17.82 3.64 11.03
C PHE A 133 17.57 2.85 12.33
N ALA A 134 17.54 1.52 12.23
CA ALA A 134 17.40 0.64 13.38
C ALA A 134 18.13 -0.69 13.16
N ASP A 135 18.66 -1.25 14.24
CA ASP A 135 19.37 -2.52 14.24
C ASP A 135 18.51 -3.64 13.63
N GLY A 136 19.14 -4.49 12.84
CA GLY A 136 18.49 -5.65 12.22
C GLY A 136 17.62 -5.33 10.99
N GLN A 137 17.35 -4.07 10.63
CA GLN A 137 16.55 -3.74 9.47
C GLN A 137 17.19 -4.20 8.16
N LEU A 138 18.50 -4.05 8.03
CA LEU A 138 19.24 -4.50 6.87
C LEU A 138 19.09 -6.02 6.69
N TYR A 139 19.21 -6.79 7.76
CA TYR A 139 18.99 -8.24 7.75
C TYR A 139 17.57 -8.58 7.28
N VAL A 140 16.55 -7.88 7.79
CA VAL A 140 15.15 -8.07 7.37
C VAL A 140 15.00 -7.80 5.87
N ALA A 141 15.60 -6.73 5.35
CA ALA A 141 15.54 -6.41 3.92
C ALA A 141 16.21 -7.49 3.05
N LEU A 142 17.42 -7.91 3.41
CA LEU A 142 18.17 -8.94 2.70
C LEU A 142 17.47 -10.30 2.74
N SER A 143 16.86 -10.64 3.88
CA SER A 143 16.09 -11.89 4.02
C SER A 143 14.80 -11.93 3.19
N ARG A 144 14.42 -10.84 2.52
CA ARG A 144 13.28 -10.80 1.58
C ARG A 144 13.62 -11.25 0.18
N LEU A 145 14.89 -11.42 -0.14
CA LEU A 145 15.34 -11.87 -1.47
C LEU A 145 15.33 -13.39 -1.59
N LYS A 146 14.96 -13.91 -2.76
CA LYS A 146 15.10 -15.31 -3.11
C LYS A 146 16.57 -15.69 -3.33
N SER A 147 17.36 -14.79 -3.95
CA SER A 147 18.76 -14.97 -4.28
C SER A 147 19.51 -13.66 -4.20
N ILE A 148 20.78 -13.72 -3.80
CA ILE A 148 21.67 -12.54 -3.77
C ILE A 148 21.85 -11.90 -5.16
N ASP A 149 21.70 -12.66 -6.24
CA ASP A 149 21.79 -12.16 -7.61
C ASP A 149 20.73 -11.12 -7.97
N GLY A 150 19.65 -11.08 -7.17
CA GLY A 150 18.58 -10.09 -7.31
C GLY A 150 18.81 -8.80 -6.53
N LEU A 151 19.94 -8.66 -5.80
CA LEU A 151 20.23 -7.50 -4.98
C LEU A 151 20.95 -6.41 -5.79
N TYR A 152 20.37 -5.22 -5.77
CA TYR A 152 21.02 -3.99 -6.25
C TYR A 152 21.05 -3.01 -5.09
N LEU A 153 22.20 -2.40 -4.84
CA LEU A 153 22.40 -1.42 -3.78
C LEU A 153 22.52 -0.02 -4.37
N THR A 154 21.96 0.98 -3.68
CA THR A 154 22.15 2.39 -4.05
C THR A 154 23.53 2.91 -3.63
N GLU A 155 24.13 2.31 -2.58
CA GLU A 155 25.48 2.59 -2.06
C GLU A 155 26.02 1.34 -1.33
N GLU A 156 27.31 1.35 -1.02
CA GLU A 156 27.96 0.24 -0.30
C GLU A 156 27.42 0.08 1.14
N ILE A 157 27.28 -1.16 1.58
CA ILE A 157 26.97 -1.48 2.97
C ILE A 157 28.22 -1.23 3.82
N LYS A 158 28.11 -0.31 4.76
CA LYS A 158 29.19 -0.04 5.71
C LYS A 158 29.10 -1.03 6.89
N ALA A 159 30.25 -1.37 7.46
CA ALA A 159 30.35 -2.32 8.57
C ALA A 159 29.68 -1.83 9.89
N GLU A 160 29.19 -0.61 9.92
CA GLU A 160 28.56 0.03 11.07
C GLU A 160 27.02 -0.16 11.12
N TYR A 161 26.45 -0.97 10.21
CA TYR A 161 25.00 -1.24 10.15
C TYR A 161 24.61 -2.59 10.77
#